data_19a28af528d195bed7e0be75a60a466b
#
_entry.id   19a28af528d195bed7e0be75a60a466b
#
_cell.length_a   1.000
_cell.length_b   1.000
_cell.length_c   1.000
_cell.angle_alpha   90.00
_cell.angle_beta   90.00
_cell.angle_gamma   90.00
#
_symmetry.space_group_name_H-M   'P 1'
#
loop_
_entity.id
_entity.type
_entity.pdbx_description
1 polymer ?
#
loop_
_entity_poly.entity_id
_entity_poly.type
_entity_poly.pdbx_seq_one_letter_code
_entity_poly.pdbx_strand_id
1 'polypeptide(L)'
;MMTNDAPPEARALATRNVKGILKSELKRREMTYADLSEKLALLGVQETEANLRNKISRGSFTAAFFVQCLLAMGCRGIRIAPPD
;
A
#
# COMPACT_ATOMS: atom_id res chain seq x y z
N MET A 1 11.61 11.86 -17.54
CA MET A 1 11.04 11.03 -16.50
C MET A 1 11.80 11.17 -15.18
N MET A 2 11.07 11.24 -14.12
CA MET A 2 11.68 11.39 -12.80
C MET A 2 12.19 10.06 -12.29
N THR A 3 13.44 10.05 -11.83
CA THR A 3 13.96 8.90 -11.12
C THR A 3 14.07 9.28 -9.64
N ASN A 4 14.07 8.27 -8.78
CA ASN A 4 14.21 8.51 -7.35
C ASN A 4 15.71 8.56 -7.03
N ASP A 5 16.24 9.78 -6.95
CA ASP A 5 17.66 10.01 -6.65
C ASP A 5 17.94 10.09 -5.15
N ALA A 6 16.93 9.83 -4.32
CA ALA A 6 17.11 9.86 -2.89
C ALA A 6 18.14 8.82 -2.44
N PRO A 7 18.91 9.10 -1.39
CA PRO A 7 19.84 8.10 -0.87
C PRO A 7 19.11 6.85 -0.37
N PRO A 8 19.79 5.70 -0.30
CA PRO A 8 19.16 4.44 0.11
C PRO A 8 18.39 4.51 1.43
N GLU A 9 18.88 5.29 2.39
CA GLU A 9 18.21 5.43 3.68
C GLU A 9 16.86 6.12 3.52
N ALA A 10 16.78 7.15 2.70
CA ALA A 10 15.53 7.88 2.47
C ALA A 10 14.53 7.02 1.71
N ARG A 11 15.02 6.23 0.74
CA ARG A 11 14.15 5.31 0.00
C ARG A 11 13.62 4.21 0.92
N ALA A 12 14.48 3.68 1.79
CA ALA A 12 14.06 2.65 2.73
C ALA A 12 13.00 3.16 3.70
N LEU A 13 13.16 4.41 4.14
CA LEU A 13 12.17 5.04 5.02
C LEU A 13 10.83 5.21 4.31
N ALA A 14 10.86 5.69 3.07
CA ALA A 14 9.65 5.87 2.27
C ALA A 14 8.95 4.52 2.04
N THR A 15 9.71 3.49 1.73
CA THR A 15 9.18 2.14 1.55
C THR A 15 8.50 1.64 2.82
N ARG A 16 9.14 1.83 3.96
CA ARG A 16 8.54 1.44 5.24
C ARG A 16 7.27 2.21 5.52
N ASN A 17 7.23 3.50 5.17
CA ASN A 17 6.04 4.31 5.35
C ASN A 17 4.86 3.77 4.56
N VAL A 18 5.04 3.55 3.25
CA VAL A 18 3.92 3.12 2.41
C VAL A 18 3.40 1.75 2.79
N LYS A 19 4.29 0.79 3.06
CA LYS A 19 3.81 -0.54 3.45
C LYS A 19 3.20 -0.52 4.85
N GLY A 20 3.74 0.32 5.74
CA GLY A 20 3.18 0.49 7.07
C GLY A 20 1.79 1.09 7.05
N ILE A 21 1.56 2.07 6.18
CA ILE A 21 0.25 2.68 6.01
C ILE A 21 -0.76 1.62 5.58
N LEU A 22 -0.43 0.83 4.55
CA LEU A 22 -1.35 -0.20 4.06
C LEU A 22 -1.62 -1.27 5.12
N LYS A 23 -0.58 -1.74 5.79
CA LYS A 23 -0.73 -2.75 6.84
C LYS A 23 -1.56 -2.24 8.01
N SER A 24 -1.34 -0.98 8.41
CA SER A 24 -2.08 -0.36 9.51
C SER A 24 -3.56 -0.21 9.15
N GLU A 25 -3.84 0.21 7.91
CA GLU A 25 -5.23 0.37 7.48
C GLU A 25 -5.96 -0.97 7.42
N LEU A 26 -5.28 -2.01 6.94
CA LEU A 26 -5.87 -3.35 6.93
C LEU A 26 -6.18 -3.81 8.35
N LYS A 27 -5.22 -3.65 9.25
CA LYS A 27 -5.38 -4.09 10.64
C LYS A 27 -6.49 -3.31 11.34
N ARG A 28 -6.52 -2.00 11.17
CA ARG A 28 -7.53 -1.17 11.80
C ARG A 28 -8.94 -1.52 11.33
N ARG A 29 -9.09 -1.94 10.07
CA ARG A 29 -10.36 -2.32 9.49
C ARG A 29 -10.65 -3.80 9.61
N GLU A 30 -9.75 -4.55 10.25
CA GLU A 30 -9.85 -6.00 10.40
C GLU A 30 -10.05 -6.69 9.05
N MET A 31 -9.32 -6.22 8.04
CA MET A 31 -9.36 -6.76 6.69
C MET A 31 -8.18 -7.67 6.44
N THR A 32 -8.45 -8.80 5.78
CA THR A 32 -7.40 -9.70 5.31
C THR A 32 -7.02 -9.33 3.88
N TYR A 33 -5.93 -9.93 3.38
CA TYR A 33 -5.57 -9.74 1.97
C TYR A 33 -6.64 -10.32 1.05
N ALA A 34 -7.32 -11.38 1.49
CA ALA A 34 -8.45 -11.93 0.72
C ALA A 34 -9.57 -10.90 0.60
N ASP A 35 -9.89 -10.23 1.72
CA ASP A 35 -10.90 -9.17 1.71
C ASP A 35 -10.50 -8.03 0.77
N LEU A 36 -9.24 -7.63 0.82
CA LEU A 36 -8.75 -6.57 -0.05
C LEU A 36 -8.82 -6.97 -1.51
N SER A 37 -8.49 -8.23 -1.82
CA SER A 37 -8.60 -8.75 -3.18
C SER A 37 -10.02 -8.60 -3.71
N GLU A 38 -11.01 -8.96 -2.89
CA GLU A 38 -12.42 -8.84 -3.26
C GLU A 38 -12.82 -7.38 -3.47
N LYS A 39 -12.39 -6.50 -2.59
CA LYS A 39 -12.70 -5.06 -2.70
C LYS A 39 -12.08 -4.45 -3.95
N LEU A 40 -10.83 -4.82 -4.25
CA LEU A 40 -10.17 -4.34 -5.46
C LEU A 40 -10.89 -4.82 -6.71
N ALA A 41 -11.38 -6.05 -6.69
CA ALA A 41 -12.14 -6.60 -7.84
C ALA A 41 -13.38 -5.77 -8.13
N LEU A 42 -14.02 -5.22 -7.10
CA LEU A 42 -15.18 -4.34 -7.28
C LEU A 42 -14.81 -3.05 -8.01
N LEU A 43 -13.54 -2.66 -7.94
CA LEU A 43 -13.03 -1.49 -8.66
C LEU A 43 -12.44 -1.87 -10.01
N GLY A 44 -12.57 -3.14 -10.41
CA GLY A 44 -12.02 -3.61 -11.67
C GLY A 44 -10.53 -3.92 -11.62
N VAL A 45 -9.96 -4.01 -10.42
CA VAL A 45 -8.54 -4.27 -10.24
C VAL A 45 -8.35 -5.73 -9.84
N GLN A 46 -7.70 -6.50 -10.71
CA GLN A 46 -7.49 -7.93 -10.49
C GLN A 46 -6.15 -8.17 -9.79
N GLU A 47 -6.21 -8.57 -8.52
CA GLU A 47 -5.04 -8.92 -7.73
C GLU A 47 -5.38 -10.12 -6.87
N THR A 48 -4.52 -11.13 -6.89
CA THR A 48 -4.73 -12.29 -6.02
C THR A 48 -4.27 -11.96 -4.61
N GLU A 49 -4.75 -12.74 -3.65
CA GLU A 49 -4.32 -12.60 -2.27
C GLU A 49 -2.80 -12.75 -2.15
N ALA A 50 -2.22 -13.72 -2.85
CA ALA A 50 -0.77 -13.96 -2.82
C ALA A 50 0.01 -12.76 -3.39
N ASN A 51 -0.48 -12.18 -4.50
CA ASN A 51 0.16 -11.01 -5.09
C ASN A 51 0.12 -9.82 -4.14
N LEU A 52 -1.03 -9.61 -3.49
CA LEU A 52 -1.17 -8.51 -2.53
C LEU A 52 -0.21 -8.68 -1.37
N ARG A 53 -0.13 -9.88 -0.82
CA ARG A 53 0.79 -10.18 0.27
C ARG A 53 2.23 -9.85 -0.12
N ASN A 54 2.64 -10.28 -1.30
CA ASN A 54 3.99 -10.04 -1.78
C ASN A 54 4.26 -8.56 -2.05
N LYS A 55 3.36 -7.89 -2.74
CA LYS A 55 3.53 -6.47 -3.08
C LYS A 55 3.59 -5.60 -1.83
N ILE A 56 2.67 -5.81 -0.92
CA ILE A 56 2.59 -4.99 0.30
C ILE A 56 3.76 -5.30 1.23
N SER A 57 4.14 -6.57 1.36
CA SER A 57 5.27 -6.93 2.21
C SER A 57 6.58 -6.32 1.73
N ARG A 58 6.76 -6.21 0.41
CA ARG A 58 7.95 -5.58 -0.14
C ARG A 58 7.89 -4.06 -0.07
N GLY A 59 6.69 -3.50 -0.11
CA GLY A 59 6.51 -2.06 -0.16
C GLY A 59 6.99 -1.46 -1.47
N SER A 60 7.10 -2.28 -2.51
CA SER A 60 7.62 -1.87 -3.81
C SER A 60 6.49 -1.97 -4.84
N PHE A 61 5.70 -0.93 -4.94
CA PHE A 61 4.55 -0.88 -5.82
C PHE A 61 4.35 0.55 -6.34
N THR A 62 3.48 0.69 -7.35
CA THR A 62 3.23 1.99 -7.94
C THR A 62 2.34 2.85 -7.03
N ALA A 63 2.40 4.16 -7.24
CA ALA A 63 1.52 5.08 -6.54
C ALA A 63 0.05 4.76 -6.87
N ALA A 64 -0.22 4.37 -8.11
CA ALA A 64 -1.58 4.01 -8.51
C ALA A 64 -2.10 2.82 -7.72
N PHE A 65 -1.27 1.78 -7.56
CA PHE A 65 -1.64 0.62 -6.76
C PHE A 65 -1.95 1.02 -5.31
N PHE A 66 -1.10 1.87 -4.74
CA PHE A 66 -1.26 2.36 -3.38
C PHE A 66 -2.63 3.03 -3.21
N VAL A 67 -2.95 3.96 -4.11
CA VAL A 67 -4.21 4.69 -4.06
C VAL A 67 -5.40 3.75 -4.28
N GLN A 68 -5.28 2.80 -5.21
CA GLN A 68 -6.34 1.82 -5.46
C GLN A 68 -6.65 1.00 -4.21
N CYS A 69 -5.61 0.58 -3.47
CA CYS A 69 -5.82 -0.14 -2.22
C CYS A 69 -6.54 0.71 -1.19
N LEU A 70 -6.14 1.97 -1.05
CA LEU A 70 -6.78 2.87 -0.09
C LEU A 70 -8.24 3.12 -0.45
N LEU A 71 -8.52 3.31 -1.74
CA LEU A 71 -9.90 3.49 -2.21
C LEU A 71 -10.73 2.23 -1.95
N ALA A 72 -10.16 1.06 -2.23
CA ALA A 72 -10.86 -0.21 -2.02
C ALA A 72 -11.21 -0.42 -0.55
N MET A 73 -10.34 0.03 0.35
CA MET A 73 -10.59 -0.07 1.78
C MET A 73 -11.55 0.99 2.32
N GLY A 74 -11.89 1.98 1.50
CA GLY A 74 -12.73 3.09 1.94
C GLY A 74 -11.98 4.11 2.77
N CYS A 75 -10.66 4.16 2.61
CA CYS A 75 -9.83 5.09 3.34
C CYS A 75 -9.95 6.49 2.76
N ARG A 76 -10.29 7.46 3.58
CA ARG A 76 -10.50 8.84 3.14
C ARG A 76 -9.29 9.74 3.32
N GLY A 77 -8.34 9.30 4.10
CA GLY A 77 -7.14 10.08 4.34
C GLY A 77 -6.12 9.23 5.04
N ILE A 78 -4.87 9.61 4.90
CA ILE A 78 -3.77 8.89 5.51
C ILE A 78 -2.85 9.90 6.19
N ARG A 79 -2.05 9.38 7.12
CA ARG A 79 -1.02 10.18 7.77
C ARG A 79 0.33 9.57 7.42
N ILE A 80 1.23 10.40 6.92
CA ILE A 80 2.58 9.97 6.61
C ILE A 80 3.48 10.41 7.76
N ALA A 81 4.15 9.42 8.39
CA ALA A 81 5.04 9.73 9.50
C ALA A 81 6.32 10.36 8.96
N PRO A 82 6.72 11.54 9.46
CA PRO A 82 7.97 12.15 9.04
C PRO A 82 9.16 11.40 9.64
N PRO A 83 10.34 11.50 9.04
CA PRO A 83 11.53 10.95 9.65
C PRO A 83 11.89 11.76 10.90
N ASP A 84 12.44 11.11 11.90
CA ASP A 84 12.90 11.76 13.11
C ASP A 84 14.29 12.34 12.93
#